data_78953b1e0b4b3d3fb39d197ce0f4d6ab
#
_entry.id   78953b1e0b4b3d3fb39d197ce0f4d6ab
#
_cell.length_a   1.000
_cell.length_b   1.000
_cell.length_c   1.000
_cell.angle_alpha   90.00
_cell.angle_beta   90.00
_cell.angle_gamma   90.00
#
_symmetry.space_group_name_H-M   'P 1'
#
loop_
_entity.id
_entity.type
_entity.pdbx_description
1 polymer ?
#
loop_
_entity_poly.entity_id
_entity_poly.type
_entity_poly.pdbx_seq_one_letter_code
_entity_poly.pdbx_strand_id
1 'polypeptide(L)'
;MMKTLRIILAFLLLTAAGGLQARTFNDKVLNRPYADMRKWHLGFSVGMYVSDIRFTHNGFITPEGQQWRLDQPGYQPGFCVNGLFDLRLNNYFSVRFTPGMYFGSRDVRMVDVDGDLTERQNLKSTFVVLPIELKYSAMRWRNARPYLVGGVMPAFDVGKKRSDFLQLKSSDIYLTVGFGFDFYLPYFKLVPELNFCFGLSDVLVHDRPDLIDDPDKFKYTQSLTKATSKMVILTFYFE
;
A
#
# COMPACT_ATOMS: atom_id res chain seq x y z
N MET A 1 -15.35 15.43 9.19
CA MET A 1 -14.05 15.16 8.54
C MET A 1 -12.98 16.21 8.84
N MET A 2 -13.19 17.51 8.66
CA MET A 2 -12.18 18.56 8.97
C MET A 2 -11.75 18.64 10.45
N LYS A 3 -12.61 18.34 11.41
CA LYS A 3 -12.29 18.39 12.85
C LYS A 3 -11.35 17.24 13.27
N THR A 4 -11.58 16.03 12.77
CA THR A 4 -10.74 14.87 13.03
C THR A 4 -9.34 15.01 12.43
N LEU A 5 -9.24 15.57 11.21
CA LEU A 5 -7.94 15.83 10.59
C LEU A 5 -7.10 16.86 11.38
N ARG A 6 -7.75 17.89 11.93
CA ARG A 6 -7.06 18.88 12.79
C ARG A 6 -6.57 18.29 14.11
N ILE A 7 -7.32 17.35 14.69
CA ILE A 7 -6.92 16.66 15.94
C ILE A 7 -5.73 15.74 15.67
N ILE A 8 -5.73 14.99 14.55
CA ILE A 8 -4.61 14.13 14.14
C ILE A 8 -3.36 14.98 13.88
N LEU A 9 -3.51 16.10 13.18
CA LEU A 9 -2.40 17.01 12.90
C LEU A 9 -1.83 17.65 14.17
N ALA A 10 -2.71 18.04 15.12
CA ALA A 10 -2.31 18.57 16.42
C ALA A 10 -1.59 17.51 17.27
N PHE A 11 -2.05 16.25 17.24
CA PHE A 11 -1.40 15.14 17.93
C PHE A 11 -0.03 14.82 17.34
N LEU A 12 0.11 14.87 16.02
CA LEU A 12 1.38 14.70 15.32
C LEU A 12 2.38 15.83 15.64
N LEU A 13 1.90 17.07 15.74
CA LEU A 13 2.70 18.22 16.13
C LEU A 13 3.11 18.17 17.62
N LEU A 14 2.24 17.67 18.51
CA LEU A 14 2.57 17.50 19.94
C LEU A 14 3.62 16.40 20.14
N THR A 15 3.54 15.29 19.42
CA THR A 15 4.55 14.22 19.48
C THR A 15 5.89 14.69 18.92
N ALA A 16 5.89 15.51 17.88
CA ALA A 16 7.10 16.12 17.34
C ALA A 16 7.75 17.13 18.31
N ALA A 17 6.95 17.89 19.05
CA ALA A 17 7.44 18.85 20.04
C ALA A 17 7.99 18.18 21.32
N GLY A 18 7.40 17.03 21.74
CA GLY A 18 7.87 16.26 22.90
C GLY A 18 9.18 15.50 22.67
N GLY A 19 9.56 15.27 21.41
CA GLY A 19 10.79 14.56 21.03
C GLY A 19 12.08 15.41 21.05
N LEU A 20 11.98 16.73 21.27
CA LEU A 20 13.14 17.62 21.23
C LEU A 20 13.99 17.61 22.52
N GLN A 21 13.55 16.91 23.56
CA GLN A 21 14.42 16.55 24.69
C GLN A 21 15.02 15.15 24.52
N ALA A 22 15.45 14.83 23.31
CA ALA A 22 16.29 13.66 23.10
C ALA A 22 17.57 13.85 23.96
N ARG A 23 17.71 13.02 25.00
CA ARG A 23 18.97 12.78 25.68
C ARG A 23 20.08 12.90 24.67
N THR A 24 21.11 13.63 24.99
CA THR A 24 22.38 13.65 24.28
C THR A 24 22.89 12.22 24.15
N PHE A 25 22.39 11.52 23.14
CA PHE A 25 23.08 10.36 22.58
C PHE A 25 24.48 10.87 22.28
N ASN A 26 25.47 10.13 22.73
CA ASN A 26 26.86 10.50 22.58
C ASN A 26 27.13 10.57 21.07
N ASP A 27 26.87 11.72 20.49
CA ASP A 27 26.82 12.05 19.04
C ASP A 27 28.15 11.81 18.34
N LYS A 28 29.19 11.46 19.11
CA LYS A 28 30.56 11.27 18.63
C LYS A 28 30.81 9.85 18.10
N VAL A 29 29.97 8.86 18.45
CA VAL A 29 30.19 7.47 18.02
C VAL A 29 29.38 7.18 16.76
N LEU A 30 30.09 6.89 15.68
CA LEU A 30 29.48 6.45 14.42
C LEU A 30 29.17 4.95 14.52
N ASN A 31 27.88 4.60 14.62
CA ASN A 31 27.46 3.21 14.65
C ASN A 31 27.66 2.56 13.28
N ARG A 32 28.22 1.34 13.24
CA ARG A 32 28.39 0.56 12.00
C ARG A 32 29.06 1.39 10.87
N PRO A 33 30.27 1.92 11.05
CA PRO A 33 30.90 2.87 10.10
C PRO A 33 31.10 2.29 8.70
N TYR A 34 31.25 0.97 8.58
CA TYR A 34 31.48 0.27 7.31
C TYR A 34 30.22 -0.34 6.70
N ALA A 35 29.03 -0.10 7.29
CA ALA A 35 27.79 -0.68 6.78
C ALA A 35 27.53 -0.24 5.33
N ASP A 36 27.73 1.03 5.03
CA ASP A 36 27.50 1.59 3.70
C ASP A 36 28.52 1.15 2.64
N MET A 37 29.62 0.50 3.02
CA MET A 37 30.63 0.00 2.09
C MET A 37 30.31 -1.37 1.52
N ARG A 38 29.39 -2.11 2.13
CA ARG A 38 28.98 -3.42 1.64
C ARG A 38 28.27 -3.31 0.31
N LYS A 39 28.55 -4.23 -0.63
CA LYS A 39 27.93 -4.25 -1.95
C LYS A 39 26.47 -4.69 -1.90
N TRP A 40 26.11 -5.54 -0.96
CA TRP A 40 24.74 -6.07 -0.81
C TRP A 40 24.38 -6.17 0.67
N HIS A 41 23.09 -5.99 0.93
CA HIS A 41 22.48 -6.08 2.25
C HIS A 41 21.31 -7.02 2.18
N LEU A 42 21.13 -7.81 3.22
CA LEU A 42 19.98 -8.66 3.43
C LEU A 42 19.27 -8.22 4.69
N GLY A 43 17.96 -8.37 4.68
CA GLY A 43 17.13 -8.05 5.82
C GLY A 43 15.72 -8.58 5.63
N PHE A 44 14.86 -8.15 6.52
CA PHE A 44 13.43 -8.39 6.43
C PHE A 44 12.68 -7.13 6.85
N SER A 45 11.40 -7.07 6.53
CA SER A 45 10.55 -5.98 6.96
C SER A 45 9.18 -6.46 7.40
N VAL A 46 8.60 -5.68 8.29
CA VAL A 46 7.21 -5.78 8.68
C VAL A 46 6.56 -4.43 8.52
N GLY A 47 5.29 -4.42 8.17
CA GLY A 47 4.61 -3.15 7.95
C GLY A 47 3.11 -3.28 7.96
N MET A 48 2.47 -2.13 7.84
CA MET A 48 1.04 -2.00 7.67
C MET A 48 0.74 -1.25 6.38
N TYR A 49 -0.34 -1.59 5.73
CA TYR A 49 -0.79 -0.88 4.55
C TYR A 49 -2.29 -0.59 4.62
N VAL A 50 -2.66 0.46 3.93
CA VAL A 50 -4.05 0.79 3.67
C VAL A 50 -4.23 0.84 2.17
N SER A 51 -5.23 0.15 1.67
CA SER A 51 -5.52 0.13 0.25
C SER A 51 -6.92 0.63 -0.03
N ASP A 52 -7.05 1.34 -1.13
CA ASP A 52 -8.28 1.91 -1.65
C ASP A 52 -8.46 1.49 -3.11
N ILE A 53 -9.70 1.26 -3.51
CA ILE A 53 -10.05 1.02 -4.93
C ILE A 53 -10.97 2.14 -5.37
N ARG A 54 -10.51 2.88 -6.35
CA ARG A 54 -11.32 3.92 -6.98
C ARG A 54 -12.10 3.34 -8.14
N PHE A 55 -13.42 3.31 -8.01
CA PHE A 55 -14.33 2.91 -9.05
C PHE A 55 -14.78 4.11 -9.87
N THR A 56 -14.81 3.94 -11.19
CA THR A 56 -15.39 4.91 -12.10
C THR A 56 -16.73 4.39 -12.59
N HIS A 57 -17.80 5.10 -12.26
CA HIS A 57 -19.17 4.75 -12.66
C HIS A 57 -19.49 5.33 -14.02
N ASN A 58 -20.27 4.62 -14.82
CA ASN A 58 -20.73 5.07 -16.14
C ASN A 58 -22.11 5.71 -16.12
N GLY A 59 -22.77 5.77 -14.96
CA GLY A 59 -24.11 6.33 -14.82
C GLY A 59 -25.24 5.43 -15.37
N PHE A 60 -24.95 4.11 -15.52
CA PHE A 60 -25.94 3.15 -16.00
C PHE A 60 -27.17 3.15 -15.08
N ILE A 61 -28.35 3.30 -15.69
CA ILE A 61 -29.64 3.19 -15.04
C ILE A 61 -30.29 1.89 -15.51
N THR A 62 -30.71 1.06 -14.56
CA THR A 62 -31.42 -0.20 -14.89
C THR A 62 -32.76 0.08 -15.57
N PRO A 63 -33.34 -0.87 -16.31
CA PRO A 63 -34.69 -0.73 -16.88
C PRO A 63 -35.78 -0.39 -15.85
N GLU A 64 -35.53 -0.70 -14.59
CA GLU A 64 -36.41 -0.42 -13.43
C GLU A 64 -36.18 0.98 -12.83
N GLY A 65 -35.27 1.79 -13.43
CA GLY A 65 -35.00 3.15 -13.00
C GLY A 65 -33.99 3.26 -11.83
N GLN A 66 -33.36 2.15 -11.40
CA GLN A 66 -32.41 2.14 -10.28
C GLN A 66 -31.01 2.51 -10.77
N GLN A 67 -30.30 3.32 -10.00
CA GLN A 67 -28.90 3.65 -10.20
C GLN A 67 -28.06 3.16 -9.01
N TRP A 68 -27.08 2.30 -9.28
CA TRP A 68 -26.26 1.67 -8.25
C TRP A 68 -24.90 2.38 -8.13
N ARG A 69 -24.50 2.61 -6.87
CA ARG A 69 -23.17 3.12 -6.53
C ARG A 69 -22.45 2.10 -5.66
N LEU A 70 -21.20 1.87 -5.99
CA LEU A 70 -20.30 1.09 -5.19
C LEU A 70 -19.55 2.02 -4.24
N ASP A 71 -19.70 1.79 -2.94
CA ASP A 71 -19.06 2.56 -1.88
C ASP A 71 -18.14 1.65 -1.05
N GLN A 72 -16.99 2.19 -0.66
CA GLN A 72 -16.08 1.54 0.26
C GLN A 72 -16.17 2.25 1.61
N PRO A 73 -16.91 1.68 2.58
CA PRO A 73 -17.31 2.41 3.79
C PRO A 73 -16.18 2.69 4.77
N GLY A 74 -14.97 2.19 4.54
CA GLY A 74 -13.85 2.44 5.43
C GLY A 74 -12.54 1.82 4.96
N TYR A 75 -11.45 2.41 5.42
CA TYR A 75 -10.11 1.89 5.23
C TYR A 75 -9.84 0.78 6.24
N GLN A 76 -9.63 -0.44 5.77
CA GLN A 76 -9.21 -1.54 6.63
C GLN A 76 -7.69 -1.70 6.49
N PRO A 77 -6.94 -1.56 7.60
CA PRO A 77 -5.51 -1.78 7.56
C PRO A 77 -5.20 -3.26 7.36
N GLY A 78 -4.28 -3.53 6.43
CA GLY A 78 -3.65 -4.82 6.27
C GLY A 78 -2.25 -4.80 6.86
N PHE A 79 -1.62 -5.96 6.97
CA PHE A 79 -0.24 -6.08 7.36
C PHE A 79 0.58 -6.74 6.25
N CYS A 80 1.89 -6.45 6.23
CA CYS A 80 2.80 -7.00 5.25
C CYS A 80 4.09 -7.48 5.90
N VAL A 81 4.67 -8.52 5.29
CA VAL A 81 5.97 -9.08 5.66
C VAL A 81 6.76 -9.28 4.38
N ASN A 82 7.97 -8.74 4.32
CA ASN A 82 8.82 -8.83 3.13
C ASN A 82 10.24 -9.26 3.52
N GLY A 83 10.88 -9.98 2.60
CA GLY A 83 12.33 -10.08 2.58
C GLY A 83 12.93 -8.80 1.99
N LEU A 84 14.18 -8.52 2.28
CA LEU A 84 14.93 -7.40 1.72
C LEU A 84 16.23 -7.90 1.09
N PHE A 85 16.44 -7.52 -0.15
CA PHE A 85 17.72 -7.62 -0.85
C PHE A 85 18.03 -6.24 -1.45
N ASP A 86 19.09 -5.59 -0.98
CA ASP A 86 19.53 -4.28 -1.45
C ASP A 86 20.94 -4.42 -2.06
N LEU A 87 21.07 -4.05 -3.33
CA LEU A 87 22.32 -4.08 -4.09
C LEU A 87 22.80 -2.65 -4.33
N ARG A 88 23.91 -2.31 -3.70
CA ARG A 88 24.53 -1.00 -3.87
C ARG A 88 25.20 -0.88 -5.24
N LEU A 89 24.81 0.13 -6.00
CA LEU A 89 25.42 0.47 -7.28
C LEU A 89 26.58 1.49 -7.08
N ASN A 90 26.30 2.52 -6.27
CA ASN A 90 27.29 3.55 -5.94
C ASN A 90 27.00 4.15 -4.55
N ASN A 91 27.63 5.28 -4.20
CA ASN A 91 27.46 5.90 -2.89
C ASN A 91 26.05 6.47 -2.64
N TYR A 92 25.27 6.69 -3.69
CA TYR A 92 23.96 7.33 -3.62
C TYR A 92 22.83 6.41 -4.11
N PHE A 93 23.11 5.49 -5.00
CA PHE A 93 22.11 4.65 -5.63
C PHE A 93 22.28 3.18 -5.26
N SER A 94 21.18 2.55 -4.93
CA SER A 94 21.06 1.10 -4.82
C SER A 94 19.78 0.59 -5.48
N VAL A 95 19.80 -0.66 -5.92
CA VAL A 95 18.61 -1.38 -6.40
C VAL A 95 18.16 -2.29 -5.30
N ARG A 96 16.87 -2.18 -4.98
CA ARG A 96 16.23 -2.93 -3.91
C ARG A 96 15.20 -3.88 -4.50
N PHE A 97 15.20 -5.11 -3.99
CA PHE A 97 14.20 -6.12 -4.26
C PHE A 97 13.59 -6.59 -2.94
N THR A 98 12.27 -6.46 -2.79
CA THR A 98 11.59 -6.73 -1.52
C THR A 98 10.41 -7.69 -1.71
N PRO A 99 10.66 -8.97 -2.06
CA PRO A 99 9.58 -9.95 -2.21
C PRO A 99 8.84 -10.13 -0.89
N GLY A 100 7.50 -10.21 -0.94
CA GLY A 100 6.73 -10.31 0.28
C GLY A 100 5.29 -10.72 0.09
N MET A 101 4.61 -10.79 1.23
CA MET A 101 3.19 -11.13 1.31
C MET A 101 2.43 -10.05 2.07
N TYR A 102 1.29 -9.66 1.50
CA TYR A 102 0.40 -8.64 2.04
C TYR A 102 -0.94 -9.29 2.35
N PHE A 103 -1.38 -9.14 3.60
CA PHE A 103 -2.61 -9.74 4.11
C PHE A 103 -3.58 -8.65 4.50
N GLY A 104 -4.79 -8.69 3.95
CA GLY A 104 -5.82 -7.72 4.26
C GLY A 104 -7.21 -8.20 3.91
N SER A 105 -8.20 -7.44 4.36
CA SER A 105 -9.59 -7.61 3.98
C SER A 105 -10.19 -6.27 3.62
N ARG A 106 -11.20 -6.26 2.78
CA ARG A 106 -11.93 -5.05 2.37
C ARG A 106 -13.40 -5.33 2.40
N ASP A 107 -14.16 -4.43 3.00
CA ASP A 107 -15.60 -4.44 2.92
C ASP A 107 -16.04 -3.51 1.80
N VAL A 108 -16.81 -4.05 0.89
CA VAL A 108 -17.40 -3.33 -0.23
C VAL A 108 -18.91 -3.35 -0.07
N ARG A 109 -19.56 -2.20 -0.28
CA ARG A 109 -21.00 -2.06 -0.20
C ARG A 109 -21.56 -1.56 -1.52
N MET A 110 -22.63 -2.17 -1.98
CA MET A 110 -23.49 -1.65 -3.02
C MET A 110 -24.61 -0.86 -2.36
N VAL A 111 -24.76 0.39 -2.75
CA VAL A 111 -25.79 1.30 -2.21
C VAL A 111 -26.61 1.79 -3.39
N ASP A 112 -27.93 1.68 -3.28
CA ASP A 112 -28.85 2.35 -4.20
C ASP A 112 -28.82 3.87 -3.96
N VAL A 113 -29.10 4.65 -5.00
CA VAL A 113 -29.13 6.12 -4.89
C VAL A 113 -30.20 6.60 -3.91
N ASP A 114 -31.27 5.84 -3.75
CA ASP A 114 -32.33 6.10 -2.76
C ASP A 114 -31.97 5.66 -1.35
N GLY A 115 -30.83 4.97 -1.15
CA GLY A 115 -30.22 4.68 0.14
C GLY A 115 -30.77 3.45 0.88
N ASP A 116 -31.73 2.75 0.31
CA ASP A 116 -32.49 1.72 1.03
C ASP A 116 -31.91 0.31 0.94
N LEU A 117 -31.07 -0.01 -0.02
CA LEU A 117 -30.51 -1.35 -0.19
C LEU A 117 -29.01 -1.35 -0.09
N THR A 118 -28.50 -2.19 0.78
CA THR A 118 -27.08 -2.35 0.97
C THR A 118 -26.71 -3.82 0.92
N GLU A 119 -26.11 -4.25 -0.18
CA GLU A 119 -25.39 -5.53 -0.20
C GLU A 119 -23.94 -5.31 0.23
N ARG A 120 -23.45 -6.20 1.10
CA ARG A 120 -22.09 -6.15 1.63
C ARG A 120 -21.31 -7.37 1.21
N GLN A 121 -20.12 -7.15 0.69
CA GLN A 121 -19.17 -8.21 0.38
C GLN A 121 -17.85 -7.97 1.08
N ASN A 122 -17.37 -8.96 1.83
CA ASN A 122 -16.03 -8.93 2.41
C ASN A 122 -15.05 -9.61 1.46
N LEU A 123 -14.11 -8.83 0.91
CA LEU A 123 -13.06 -9.30 0.01
C LEU A 123 -11.79 -9.53 0.82
N LYS A 124 -11.51 -10.78 1.18
CA LYS A 124 -10.21 -11.16 1.73
C LYS A 124 -9.20 -11.26 0.60
N SER A 125 -8.10 -10.54 0.72
CA SER A 125 -7.03 -10.52 -0.28
C SER A 125 -5.71 -10.90 0.37
N THR A 126 -4.99 -11.78 -0.30
CA THR A 126 -3.61 -12.11 0.04
C THR A 126 -2.77 -11.88 -1.20
N PHE A 127 -1.94 -10.84 -1.17
CA PHE A 127 -1.08 -10.53 -2.30
C PHE A 127 0.32 -11.07 -2.09
N VAL A 128 0.87 -11.70 -3.12
CA VAL A 128 2.30 -11.92 -3.28
C VAL A 128 2.82 -10.76 -4.10
N VAL A 129 3.80 -10.03 -3.59
CA VAL A 129 4.36 -8.84 -4.24
C VAL A 129 5.84 -9.01 -4.51
N LEU A 130 6.31 -8.44 -5.62
CA LEU A 130 7.70 -8.52 -6.08
C LEU A 130 8.22 -7.11 -6.45
N PRO A 131 8.34 -6.18 -5.46
CA PRO A 131 8.81 -4.84 -5.75
C PRO A 131 10.26 -4.81 -6.22
N ILE A 132 10.52 -4.03 -7.26
CA ILE A 132 11.87 -3.70 -7.74
C ILE A 132 11.96 -2.17 -7.73
N GLU A 133 12.86 -1.63 -6.92
CA GLU A 133 12.92 -0.22 -6.62
C GLU A 133 14.35 0.32 -6.73
N LEU A 134 14.47 1.54 -7.21
CA LEU A 134 15.70 2.31 -7.16
C LEU A 134 15.67 3.21 -5.93
N LYS A 135 16.62 3.03 -5.03
CA LYS A 135 16.79 3.84 -3.83
C LYS A 135 17.87 4.89 -4.07
N TYR A 136 17.53 6.17 -3.88
CA TYR A 136 18.46 7.28 -3.87
C TYR A 136 18.67 7.77 -2.44
N SER A 137 19.85 7.57 -1.90
CA SER A 137 20.19 7.91 -0.53
C SER A 137 21.07 9.16 -0.48
N ALA A 138 20.75 10.10 0.40
CA ALA A 138 21.58 11.26 0.65
C ALA A 138 22.90 10.87 1.35
N MET A 139 23.75 11.84 1.60
CA MET A 139 24.93 11.63 2.44
C MET A 139 24.49 11.27 3.87
N ARG A 140 25.19 10.33 4.48
CA ARG A 140 24.95 9.96 5.87
C ARG A 140 25.34 11.11 6.78
N TRP A 141 24.41 11.53 7.62
CA TRP A 141 24.63 12.51 8.66
C TRP A 141 24.59 11.79 10.01
N ARG A 142 25.77 11.58 10.61
CA ARG A 142 25.92 10.82 11.86
C ARG A 142 25.32 9.40 11.75
N ASN A 143 24.27 9.12 12.50
CA ASN A 143 23.59 7.82 12.53
C ASN A 143 22.25 7.81 11.79
N ALA A 144 22.01 8.80 10.94
CA ALA A 144 20.82 8.88 10.09
C ALA A 144 21.18 9.14 8.63
N ARG A 145 20.41 8.58 7.70
CA ARG A 145 20.56 8.76 6.27
C ARG A 145 19.19 8.79 5.61
N PRO A 146 18.68 9.95 5.21
CA PRO A 146 17.43 10.04 4.47
C PRO A 146 17.61 9.52 3.04
N TYR A 147 16.52 8.97 2.48
CA TYR A 147 16.50 8.49 1.11
C TYR A 147 15.11 8.62 0.46
N LEU A 148 15.10 8.59 -0.85
CA LEU A 148 13.93 8.43 -1.68
C LEU A 148 13.98 7.08 -2.38
N VAL A 149 12.82 6.51 -2.64
CA VAL A 149 12.68 5.24 -3.35
C VAL A 149 11.60 5.37 -4.40
N GLY A 150 11.80 4.70 -5.53
CA GLY A 150 10.81 4.64 -6.57
C GLY A 150 11.01 3.42 -7.46
N GLY A 151 9.93 2.84 -7.93
CA GLY A 151 10.01 1.62 -8.72
C GLY A 151 8.67 1.07 -9.14
N VAL A 152 8.66 -0.23 -9.42
CA VAL A 152 7.48 -0.97 -9.83
C VAL A 152 7.27 -2.17 -8.92
N MET A 153 6.00 -2.45 -8.62
CA MET A 153 5.60 -3.55 -7.75
C MET A 153 4.53 -4.38 -8.44
N PRO A 154 4.90 -5.47 -9.11
CA PRO A 154 3.95 -6.49 -9.51
C PRO A 154 3.33 -7.14 -8.27
N ALA A 155 2.00 -7.29 -8.27
CA ALA A 155 1.24 -7.87 -7.18
C ALA A 155 0.29 -8.95 -7.75
N PHE A 156 0.27 -10.10 -7.10
CA PHE A 156 -0.56 -11.25 -7.46
C PHE A 156 -1.45 -11.63 -6.29
N ASP A 157 -2.76 -11.56 -6.48
CA ASP A 157 -3.73 -11.99 -5.48
C ASP A 157 -3.87 -13.52 -5.53
N VAL A 158 -3.39 -14.17 -4.47
CA VAL A 158 -3.45 -15.62 -4.28
C VAL A 158 -4.57 -16.03 -3.31
N GLY A 159 -5.35 -15.08 -2.82
CA GLY A 159 -6.51 -15.32 -1.98
C GLY A 159 -7.60 -16.11 -2.73
N LYS A 160 -8.34 -16.94 -2.00
CA LYS A 160 -9.52 -17.62 -2.57
C LYS A 160 -10.58 -16.57 -2.88
N LYS A 161 -10.85 -16.36 -4.16
CA LYS A 161 -11.93 -15.49 -4.61
C LYS A 161 -13.25 -16.25 -4.50
N ARG A 162 -14.14 -15.82 -3.61
CA ARG A 162 -15.56 -16.20 -3.72
C ARG A 162 -16.15 -15.32 -4.82
N SER A 163 -16.76 -15.97 -5.79
CA SER A 163 -17.40 -15.30 -6.91
C SER A 163 -18.78 -14.82 -6.47
N ASP A 164 -18.81 -13.62 -5.90
CA ASP A 164 -20.05 -12.89 -5.67
C ASP A 164 -20.25 -11.88 -6.80
N PHE A 165 -20.91 -10.75 -6.57
CA PHE A 165 -21.23 -9.77 -7.61
C PHE A 165 -20.00 -9.00 -8.17
N LEU A 166 -18.90 -8.90 -7.43
CA LEU A 166 -17.70 -8.17 -7.87
C LEU A 166 -16.48 -9.10 -7.95
N GLN A 167 -15.93 -9.24 -9.15
CA GLN A 167 -14.69 -9.99 -9.37
C GLN A 167 -13.58 -9.06 -9.81
N LEU A 168 -12.45 -9.13 -9.10
CA LEU A 168 -11.24 -8.38 -9.43
C LEU A 168 -10.21 -9.31 -10.08
N LYS A 169 -9.39 -8.76 -10.99
CA LYS A 169 -8.25 -9.47 -11.57
C LYS A 169 -7.27 -9.91 -10.50
N SER A 170 -6.63 -11.04 -10.73
CA SER A 170 -5.64 -11.60 -9.79
C SER A 170 -4.28 -10.92 -9.86
N SER A 171 -4.01 -10.08 -10.85
CA SER A 171 -2.72 -9.41 -11.00
C SER A 171 -2.91 -7.93 -11.23
N ASP A 172 -2.04 -7.14 -10.61
CA ASP A 172 -1.93 -5.70 -10.81
C ASP A 172 -0.46 -5.29 -10.80
N ILE A 173 -0.16 -4.14 -11.41
CA ILE A 173 1.18 -3.55 -11.40
C ILE A 173 1.06 -2.16 -10.80
N TYR A 174 1.83 -1.90 -9.75
CA TYR A 174 1.87 -0.61 -9.09
C TYR A 174 3.14 0.15 -9.44
N LEU A 175 2.99 1.45 -9.65
CA LEU A 175 4.09 2.40 -9.57
C LEU A 175 4.27 2.77 -8.10
N THR A 176 5.48 2.62 -7.56
CA THR A 176 5.80 2.95 -6.16
C THR A 176 6.68 4.18 -6.08
N VAL A 177 6.36 5.07 -5.16
CA VAL A 177 7.21 6.22 -4.80
C VAL A 177 7.16 6.37 -3.29
N GLY A 178 8.32 6.49 -2.67
CA GLY A 178 8.40 6.56 -1.23
C GLY A 178 9.60 7.32 -0.72
N PHE A 179 9.63 7.46 0.59
CA PHE A 179 10.77 8.04 1.29
C PHE A 179 10.96 7.34 2.64
N GLY A 180 12.19 7.35 3.12
CA GLY A 180 12.52 6.74 4.40
C GLY A 180 13.81 7.27 4.98
N PHE A 181 14.16 6.71 6.12
CA PHE A 181 15.37 7.05 6.86
C PHE A 181 16.09 5.76 7.27
N ASP A 182 17.37 5.67 6.94
CA ASP A 182 18.25 4.63 7.50
C ASP A 182 18.74 5.11 8.88
N PHE A 183 18.33 4.48 9.96
CA PHE A 183 18.85 4.71 11.30
C PHE A 183 19.86 3.61 11.68
N TYR A 184 21.10 4.02 11.90
CA TYR A 184 22.20 3.12 12.25
C TYR A 184 22.23 2.94 13.78
N LEU A 185 21.65 1.85 14.24
CA LEU A 185 21.72 1.43 15.63
C LEU A 185 23.02 0.63 15.88
N PRO A 186 23.43 0.42 17.13
CA PRO A 186 24.67 -0.31 17.42
C PRO A 186 24.75 -1.71 16.81
N TYR A 187 23.61 -2.43 16.75
CA TYR A 187 23.56 -3.84 16.33
C TYR A 187 22.94 -4.04 14.95
N PHE A 188 21.98 -3.21 14.56
CA PHE A 188 21.23 -3.34 13.31
C PHE A 188 20.89 -1.96 12.74
N LYS A 189 20.43 -1.94 11.51
CA LYS A 189 19.91 -0.74 10.86
C LYS A 189 18.39 -0.84 10.86
N LEU A 190 17.71 0.15 11.45
CA LEU A 190 16.26 0.30 11.41
C LEU A 190 15.89 1.29 10.32
N VAL A 191 15.00 0.90 9.43
CA VAL A 191 14.65 1.71 8.27
C VAL A 191 13.13 1.87 8.18
N PRO A 192 12.55 2.90 8.81
CA PRO A 192 11.18 3.29 8.55
C PRO A 192 11.05 3.88 7.14
N GLU A 193 10.03 3.44 6.41
CA GLU A 193 9.76 3.84 5.04
C GLU A 193 8.26 4.01 4.83
N LEU A 194 7.88 5.08 4.13
CA LEU A 194 6.52 5.34 3.71
C LEU A 194 6.45 5.30 2.19
N ASN A 195 5.66 4.38 1.64
CA ASN A 195 5.46 4.18 0.21
C ASN A 195 4.04 4.52 -0.20
N PHE A 196 3.92 5.19 -1.34
CA PHE A 196 2.68 5.45 -2.07
C PHE A 196 2.70 4.62 -3.34
N CYS A 197 1.70 3.76 -3.49
CA CYS A 197 1.58 2.83 -4.61
C CYS A 197 0.34 3.18 -5.43
N PHE A 198 0.54 3.34 -6.74
CA PHE A 198 -0.50 3.69 -7.70
C PHE A 198 -0.66 2.54 -8.69
N GLY A 199 -1.82 1.87 -8.68
CA GLY A 199 -2.15 0.82 -9.63
C GLY A 199 -2.26 1.38 -11.04
N LEU A 200 -1.56 0.77 -11.97
CA LEU A 200 -1.53 1.16 -13.39
C LEU A 200 -2.59 0.43 -14.20
N SER A 201 -3.00 -0.75 -13.75
CA SER A 201 -3.93 -1.61 -14.47
C SER A 201 -5.39 -1.33 -14.07
N ASP A 202 -6.31 -1.65 -14.97
CA ASP A 202 -7.71 -1.81 -14.62
C ASP A 202 -7.90 -3.19 -14.01
N VAL A 203 -8.24 -3.20 -12.71
CA VAL A 203 -8.41 -4.44 -11.95
C VAL A 203 -9.82 -5.01 -12.03
N LEU A 204 -10.75 -4.38 -12.77
CA LEU A 204 -12.09 -4.88 -12.95
C LEU A 204 -12.12 -5.99 -14.02
N VAL A 205 -12.84 -7.08 -13.74
CA VAL A 205 -13.17 -8.11 -14.73
C VAL A 205 -14.49 -7.73 -15.37
N HIS A 206 -14.44 -7.31 -16.66
CA HIS A 206 -15.61 -6.90 -17.42
C HIS A 206 -16.37 -8.09 -18.02
N ASP A 207 -15.65 -9.13 -18.40
CA ASP A 207 -16.22 -10.30 -19.05
C ASP A 207 -16.60 -11.36 -17.98
N ARG A 208 -17.89 -11.49 -17.74
CA ARG A 208 -18.48 -12.33 -16.69
C ARG A 208 -19.53 -13.28 -17.28
N PRO A 209 -19.11 -14.30 -18.02
CA PRO A 209 -20.03 -15.28 -18.58
C PRO A 209 -20.76 -16.10 -17.50
N ASP A 210 -20.21 -16.16 -16.31
CA ASP A 210 -20.80 -16.83 -15.13
C ASP A 210 -22.03 -16.11 -14.55
N LEU A 211 -22.27 -14.85 -14.92
CA LEU A 211 -23.44 -14.07 -14.46
C LEU A 211 -24.54 -13.95 -15.52
N ILE A 212 -24.42 -14.63 -16.67
CA ILE A 212 -25.45 -14.59 -17.73
C ILE A 212 -26.77 -15.16 -17.20
N ASP A 213 -26.69 -16.14 -16.33
CA ASP A 213 -27.86 -16.80 -15.70
C ASP A 213 -28.42 -16.04 -14.50
N ASP A 214 -27.77 -14.94 -14.05
CA ASP A 214 -28.19 -14.14 -12.88
C ASP A 214 -28.22 -12.63 -13.25
N PRO A 215 -29.28 -12.14 -13.92
CA PRO A 215 -29.38 -10.76 -14.38
C PRO A 215 -29.31 -9.73 -13.26
N ASP A 216 -29.72 -10.12 -12.06
CA ASP A 216 -29.69 -9.24 -10.89
C ASP A 216 -28.28 -8.90 -10.43
N LYS A 217 -27.32 -9.78 -10.67
CA LYS A 217 -25.90 -9.51 -10.34
C LYS A 217 -25.14 -8.86 -11.50
N PHE A 218 -25.58 -9.09 -12.74
CA PHE A 218 -24.95 -8.53 -13.94
C PHE A 218 -25.06 -7.00 -14.01
N LYS A 219 -26.16 -6.42 -13.52
CA LYS A 219 -26.39 -4.97 -13.43
C LYS A 219 -25.29 -4.25 -12.66
N TYR A 220 -24.68 -4.85 -11.64
CA TYR A 220 -23.63 -4.25 -10.83
C TYR A 220 -22.31 -4.13 -11.60
N THR A 221 -21.98 -5.13 -12.42
CA THR A 221 -20.78 -5.06 -13.26
C THR A 221 -20.91 -4.05 -14.39
N GLN A 222 -22.10 -3.90 -14.97
CA GLN A 222 -22.38 -2.94 -16.04
C GLN A 222 -22.33 -1.47 -15.58
N SER A 223 -22.55 -1.19 -14.29
CA SER A 223 -22.50 0.16 -13.75
C SER A 223 -21.08 0.72 -13.60
N LEU A 224 -20.04 -0.10 -13.74
CA LEU A 224 -18.65 0.24 -13.53
C LEU A 224 -17.86 0.25 -14.84
N THR A 225 -17.12 1.33 -15.11
CA THR A 225 -16.25 1.44 -16.29
C THR A 225 -14.82 1.03 -16.00
N LYS A 226 -14.30 1.35 -14.82
CA LYS A 226 -12.90 1.11 -14.46
C LYS A 226 -12.72 1.04 -12.95
N ALA A 227 -11.80 0.20 -12.51
CA ALA A 227 -11.35 0.15 -11.12
C ALA A 227 -9.82 0.28 -11.05
N THR A 228 -9.34 1.29 -10.31
CA THR A 228 -7.90 1.48 -10.08
C THR A 228 -7.59 1.39 -8.61
N SER A 229 -6.54 0.66 -8.27
CA SER A 229 -6.11 0.46 -6.90
C SER A 229 -5.05 1.48 -6.48
N LYS A 230 -5.08 1.86 -5.19
CA LYS A 230 -4.06 2.69 -4.54
C LYS A 230 -3.72 2.09 -3.21
N MET A 231 -2.46 2.17 -2.80
CA MET A 231 -2.03 1.75 -1.46
C MET A 231 -1.10 2.78 -0.85
N VAL A 232 -1.17 2.89 0.48
CA VAL A 232 -0.17 3.59 1.29
C VAL A 232 0.39 2.56 2.26
N ILE A 233 1.71 2.41 2.28
CA ILE A 233 2.40 1.36 3.02
C ILE A 233 3.40 2.01 3.97
N LEU A 234 3.31 1.69 5.24
CA LEU A 234 4.32 2.03 6.25
C LEU A 234 5.08 0.76 6.62
N THR A 235 6.36 0.72 6.32
CA THR A 235 7.21 -0.46 6.50
C THR A 235 8.39 -0.12 7.40
N PHE A 236 8.80 -1.09 8.22
CA PHE A 236 10.02 -1.04 9.03
C PHE A 236 10.93 -2.16 8.58
N TYR A 237 12.08 -1.81 7.99
CA TYR A 237 13.10 -2.79 7.60
C TYR A 237 14.14 -2.92 8.70
N PHE A 238 14.66 -4.14 8.82
CA PHE A 238 15.71 -4.54 9.74
C PHE A 238 16.85 -5.17 8.93
N GLU A 239 18.04 -4.52 8.96
CA GLU A 239 19.24 -4.93 8.25
C GLU A 239 20.44 -5.19 9.19
#